data_9c0c45932f4799bf28e65828cf415fc3
#
_entry.id   9c0c45932f4799bf28e65828cf415fc3
#
_cell.length_a   1.000
_cell.length_b   1.000
_cell.length_c   1.000
_cell.angle_alpha   90.00
_cell.angle_beta   90.00
_cell.angle_gamma   90.00
#
_symmetry.space_group_name_H-M   'P 1'
#
loop_
_entity.id
_entity.type
_entity.pdbx_description
1 polymer ?
#
loop_
_entity_poly.entity_id
_entity_poly.type
_entity_poly.pdbx_seq_one_letter_code
_entity_poly.pdbx_strand_id
1 'polypeptide(L)'
;MEETVEAQLETVGAIIEIAAEFAIAYGLQIIGALVILLIGLKFAGFVGRRITNMCARKELDITLSRFAGNAAKILLVAIVVIITLSNFGIDIAPLVALGGAAALGLSFAIQGPVSNYGAGLVIILTRPFTVG
;
A
#
# COMPACT_ATOMS: atom_id res chain seq x y z
N MET A 1 -24.27 42.99 -34.32
CA MET A 1 -22.97 42.33 -34.57
C MET A 1 -22.04 42.49 -33.37
N GLU A 2 -21.95 43.65 -32.72
CA GLU A 2 -21.11 43.88 -31.54
C GLU A 2 -21.62 43.11 -30.31
N GLU A 3 -22.92 43.04 -30.06
CA GLU A 3 -23.53 42.30 -28.94
C GLU A 3 -23.28 40.79 -28.98
N THR A 4 -23.19 40.21 -30.18
CA THR A 4 -22.85 38.79 -30.36
C THR A 4 -21.36 38.50 -30.14
N VAL A 5 -20.50 39.45 -30.42
CA VAL A 5 -19.04 39.33 -30.20
C VAL A 5 -18.71 39.47 -28.70
N GLU A 6 -19.38 40.39 -27.99
CA GLU A 6 -19.23 40.53 -26.53
C GLU A 6 -19.69 39.29 -25.78
N ALA A 7 -20.85 38.73 -26.15
CA ALA A 7 -21.36 37.48 -25.57
C ALA A 7 -20.42 36.27 -25.82
N GLN A 8 -19.80 36.23 -27.00
CA GLN A 8 -18.81 35.18 -27.30
C GLN A 8 -17.50 35.35 -26.49
N LEU A 9 -17.04 36.60 -26.31
CA LEU A 9 -15.87 36.89 -25.51
C LEU A 9 -16.09 36.55 -24.03
N GLU A 10 -17.27 36.84 -23.48
CA GLU A 10 -17.65 36.51 -22.11
C GLU A 10 -17.72 34.97 -21.90
N THR A 11 -18.29 34.24 -22.88
CA THR A 11 -18.33 32.77 -22.86
C THR A 11 -16.93 32.15 -22.93
N VAL A 12 -16.05 32.66 -23.79
CA VAL A 12 -14.68 32.20 -23.90
C VAL A 12 -13.88 32.50 -22.62
N GLY A 13 -14.09 33.68 -22.00
CA GLY A 13 -13.51 34.03 -20.72
C GLY A 13 -13.91 33.05 -19.61
N ALA A 14 -15.20 32.76 -19.50
CA ALA A 14 -15.74 31.79 -18.53
C ALA A 14 -15.16 30.35 -18.73
N ILE A 15 -15.03 29.91 -19.97
CA ILE A 15 -14.42 28.60 -20.29
C ILE A 15 -12.95 28.55 -19.89
N ILE A 16 -12.20 29.63 -20.15
CA ILE A 16 -10.78 29.72 -19.78
C ILE A 16 -10.63 29.70 -18.24
N GLU A 17 -11.48 30.40 -17.53
CA GLU A 17 -11.46 30.46 -16.06
C GLU A 17 -11.76 29.09 -15.44
N ILE A 18 -12.78 28.41 -15.92
CA ILE A 18 -13.12 27.04 -15.52
C ILE A 18 -11.97 26.07 -15.86
N ALA A 19 -11.40 26.16 -17.03
CA ALA A 19 -10.27 25.31 -17.43
C ALA A 19 -9.02 25.57 -16.57
N ALA A 20 -8.75 26.82 -16.18
CA ALA A 20 -7.66 27.17 -15.31
C ALA A 20 -7.86 26.66 -13.88
N GLU A 21 -9.07 26.79 -13.31
CA GLU A 21 -9.39 26.20 -12.00
C GLU A 21 -9.25 24.69 -12.00
N PHE A 22 -9.73 24.01 -13.02
CA PHE A 22 -9.55 22.56 -13.18
C PHE A 22 -8.08 22.19 -13.28
N ALA A 23 -7.31 22.90 -14.10
CA ALA A 23 -5.87 22.61 -14.27
C ALA A 23 -5.09 22.81 -12.95
N ILE A 24 -5.42 23.81 -12.16
CA ILE A 24 -4.76 24.07 -10.86
C ILE A 24 -5.18 22.98 -9.85
N ALA A 25 -6.46 22.70 -9.71
CA ALA A 25 -6.98 21.72 -8.76
C ALA A 25 -6.44 20.30 -9.05
N TYR A 26 -6.56 19.84 -10.27
CA TYR A 26 -6.08 18.50 -10.66
C TYR A 26 -4.57 18.44 -10.79
N GLY A 27 -3.92 19.50 -11.22
CA GLY A 27 -2.46 19.55 -11.31
C GLY A 27 -1.78 19.38 -9.95
N LEU A 28 -2.26 20.08 -8.93
CA LEU A 28 -1.78 19.91 -7.54
C LEU A 28 -2.05 18.51 -7.01
N GLN A 29 -3.20 17.94 -7.31
CA GLN A 29 -3.56 16.57 -6.91
C GLN A 29 -2.64 15.53 -7.55
N ILE A 30 -2.35 15.66 -8.84
CA ILE A 30 -1.45 14.77 -9.58
C ILE A 30 -0.01 14.89 -9.02
N ILE A 31 0.47 16.10 -8.78
CA ILE A 31 1.80 16.33 -8.22
C ILE A 31 1.88 15.71 -6.82
N GLY A 32 0.89 15.94 -5.97
CA GLY A 32 0.81 15.36 -4.62
C GLY A 32 0.83 13.82 -4.66
N ALA A 33 0.04 13.22 -5.54
CA ALA A 33 -0.01 11.77 -5.72
C ALA A 33 1.33 11.20 -6.20
N LEU A 34 2.00 11.87 -7.15
CA LEU A 34 3.32 11.48 -7.63
C LEU A 34 4.39 11.56 -6.53
N VAL A 35 4.35 12.62 -5.71
CA VAL A 35 5.27 12.78 -4.58
C VAL A 35 5.06 11.65 -3.57
N ILE A 36 3.81 11.35 -3.21
CA ILE A 36 3.46 10.25 -2.31
C ILE A 36 3.96 8.92 -2.88
N LEU A 37 3.74 8.67 -4.16
CA LEU A 37 4.18 7.45 -4.84
C LEU A 37 5.70 7.30 -4.79
N LEU A 38 6.46 8.32 -5.18
CA LEU A 38 7.92 8.28 -5.22
C LEU A 38 8.53 8.11 -3.83
N ILE A 39 8.04 8.86 -2.84
CA ILE A 39 8.50 8.74 -1.45
C ILE A 39 8.13 7.37 -0.89
N GLY A 40 6.89 6.92 -1.11
CA GLY A 40 6.40 5.64 -0.63
C GLY A 40 7.16 4.45 -1.22
N LEU A 41 7.47 4.46 -2.51
CA LEU A 41 8.27 3.40 -3.16
C LEU A 41 9.71 3.36 -2.61
N LYS A 42 10.33 4.53 -2.39
CA LYS A 42 11.65 4.60 -1.74
C LYS A 42 11.61 4.07 -0.31
N PHE A 43 10.59 4.45 0.45
CA PHE A 43 10.37 3.99 1.81
C PHE A 43 10.15 2.47 1.87
N ALA A 44 9.29 1.92 1.01
CA ALA A 44 9.07 0.48 0.90
C ALA A 44 10.37 -0.28 0.57
N GLY A 45 11.17 0.22 -0.35
CA GLY A 45 12.48 -0.35 -0.68
C GLY A 45 13.49 -0.26 0.46
N PHE A 46 13.48 0.83 1.23
CA PHE A 46 14.32 0.99 2.41
C PHE A 46 13.94 -0.01 3.50
N VAL A 47 12.65 -0.12 3.83
CA VAL A 47 12.16 -1.06 4.86
C VAL A 47 12.44 -2.50 4.47
N GLY A 48 12.16 -2.89 3.21
CA GLY A 48 12.46 -4.24 2.73
C GLY A 48 13.94 -4.61 2.88
N ARG A 49 14.84 -3.71 2.52
CA ARG A 49 16.29 -3.91 2.71
C ARG A 49 16.70 -3.97 4.18
N ARG A 50 16.09 -3.14 5.02
CA ARG A 50 16.35 -3.17 6.47
C ARG A 50 15.94 -4.52 7.07
N ILE A 51 14.78 -5.04 6.73
CA ILE A 51 14.30 -6.34 7.22
C ILE A 51 15.23 -7.46 6.75
N THR A 52 15.58 -7.51 5.45
CA THR A 52 16.54 -8.48 4.93
C THR A 52 17.85 -8.45 5.71
N ASN A 53 18.42 -7.27 5.93
CA ASN A 53 19.70 -7.12 6.64
C ASN A 53 19.58 -7.49 8.12
N MET A 54 18.47 -7.18 8.78
CA MET A 54 18.25 -7.57 10.18
C MET A 54 18.12 -9.08 10.34
N CYS A 55 17.40 -9.74 9.43
CA CYS A 55 17.27 -11.20 9.43
C CYS A 55 18.61 -11.88 9.14
N ALA A 56 19.39 -11.36 8.19
CA ALA A 56 20.72 -11.87 7.86
C ALA A 56 21.71 -11.74 9.04
N ARG A 57 21.62 -10.66 9.83
CA ARG A 57 22.44 -10.47 11.03
C ARG A 57 22.11 -11.45 12.16
N LYS A 58 20.92 -12.02 12.17
CA LYS A 58 20.50 -13.03 13.15
C LYS A 58 20.81 -14.47 12.71
N GLU A 59 21.70 -14.62 11.73
CA GLU A 59 22.11 -15.92 11.17
C GLU A 59 20.95 -16.75 10.60
N LEU A 60 19.83 -16.08 10.24
CA LEU A 60 18.75 -16.74 9.54
C LEU A 60 19.17 -17.07 8.10
N ASP A 61 18.60 -18.15 7.57
CA ASP A 61 18.83 -18.54 6.19
C ASP A 61 18.62 -17.34 5.22
N ILE A 62 19.55 -17.24 4.25
CA ILE A 62 19.54 -16.14 3.27
C ILE A 62 18.21 -16.09 2.50
N THR A 63 17.64 -17.24 2.18
CA THR A 63 16.38 -17.37 1.45
C THR A 63 15.24 -16.81 2.27
N LEU A 64 15.18 -17.16 3.57
CA LEU A 64 14.17 -16.66 4.50
C LEU A 64 14.30 -15.15 4.72
N SER A 65 15.52 -14.66 4.85
CA SER A 65 15.80 -13.23 5.02
C SER A 65 15.35 -12.40 3.81
N ARG A 66 15.61 -12.89 2.60
CA ARG A 66 15.18 -12.26 1.36
C ARG A 66 13.66 -12.34 1.18
N PHE A 67 13.05 -13.47 1.52
CA PHE A 67 11.61 -13.65 1.46
C PHE A 67 10.90 -12.65 2.38
N ALA A 68 11.32 -12.55 3.64
CA ALA A 68 10.74 -11.63 4.61
C ALA A 68 10.86 -10.16 4.15
N GLY A 69 12.03 -9.76 3.66
CA GLY A 69 12.24 -8.41 3.14
C GLY A 69 11.41 -8.09 1.90
N ASN A 70 11.29 -9.05 0.96
CA ASN A 70 10.47 -8.88 -0.24
C ASN A 70 8.97 -8.86 0.10
N ALA A 71 8.50 -9.72 1.00
CA ALA A 71 7.11 -9.72 1.44
C ALA A 71 6.72 -8.39 2.08
N ALA A 72 7.55 -7.87 2.98
CA ALA A 72 7.32 -6.57 3.59
C ALA A 72 7.34 -5.42 2.55
N LYS A 73 8.27 -5.46 1.59
CA LYS A 73 8.32 -4.47 0.49
C LYS A 73 7.05 -4.51 -0.35
N ILE A 74 6.59 -5.70 -0.76
CA ILE A 74 5.37 -5.86 -1.59
C ILE A 74 4.15 -5.33 -0.84
N LEU A 75 3.98 -5.64 0.44
CA LEU A 75 2.88 -5.13 1.25
C LEU A 75 2.90 -3.60 1.34
N LEU A 76 4.05 -2.99 1.59
CA LEU A 76 4.19 -1.54 1.64
C LEU A 76 3.92 -0.88 0.29
N VAL A 77 4.42 -1.47 -0.81
CA VAL A 77 4.13 -0.98 -2.17
C VAL A 77 2.63 -1.04 -2.45
N ALA A 78 1.95 -2.13 -2.09
CA ALA A 78 0.50 -2.23 -2.27
C ALA A 78 -0.25 -1.13 -1.49
N ILE A 79 0.13 -0.85 -0.25
CA ILE A 79 -0.45 0.24 0.55
C ILE A 79 -0.20 1.61 -0.10
N VAL A 80 1.02 1.87 -0.55
CA VAL A 80 1.37 3.14 -1.23
C VAL A 80 0.57 3.33 -2.51
N VAL A 81 0.40 2.27 -3.30
CA VAL A 81 -0.42 2.32 -4.52
C VAL A 81 -1.89 2.60 -4.19
N ILE A 82 -2.45 1.95 -3.19
CA ILE A 82 -3.83 2.19 -2.74
C ILE A 82 -4.02 3.66 -2.30
N ILE A 83 -3.10 4.19 -1.49
CA ILE A 83 -3.13 5.59 -1.06
C ILE A 83 -3.05 6.54 -2.27
N THR A 84 -2.18 6.23 -3.22
CA THR A 84 -2.01 7.04 -4.44
C THR A 84 -3.28 7.04 -5.27
N LEU A 85 -3.92 5.89 -5.50
CA LEU A 85 -5.18 5.75 -6.22
C LEU A 85 -6.32 6.50 -5.53
N SER A 86 -6.38 6.43 -4.20
CA SER A 86 -7.36 7.18 -3.40
C SER A 86 -7.20 8.69 -3.59
N ASN A 87 -5.98 9.20 -3.71
CA ASN A 87 -5.73 10.62 -4.00
C ASN A 87 -6.21 11.03 -5.39
N PHE A 88 -6.29 10.12 -6.35
CA PHE A 88 -6.90 10.37 -7.66
C PHE A 88 -8.43 10.29 -7.66
N GLY A 89 -9.06 10.09 -6.49
CA GLY A 89 -10.53 9.94 -6.37
C GLY A 89 -11.04 8.58 -6.85
N ILE A 90 -10.16 7.61 -7.05
CA ILE A 90 -10.54 6.24 -7.43
C ILE A 90 -11.08 5.53 -6.18
N ASP A 91 -12.23 4.89 -6.30
CA ASP A 91 -12.79 4.08 -5.22
C ASP A 91 -11.88 2.88 -4.93
N ILE A 92 -11.30 2.86 -3.74
CA ILE A 92 -10.40 1.81 -3.29
C ILE A 92 -11.12 0.64 -2.61
N ALA A 93 -12.43 0.73 -2.37
CA ALA A 93 -13.18 -0.32 -1.67
C ALA A 93 -13.04 -1.71 -2.32
N PRO A 94 -13.08 -1.87 -3.66
CA PRO A 94 -12.83 -3.17 -4.30
C PRO A 94 -11.41 -3.70 -4.06
N LEU A 95 -10.41 -2.83 -4.04
CA LEU A 95 -9.01 -3.22 -3.80
C LEU A 95 -8.79 -3.67 -2.35
N VAL A 96 -9.41 -2.98 -1.40
CA VAL A 96 -9.38 -3.37 0.03
C VAL A 96 -10.10 -4.69 0.24
N ALA A 97 -11.24 -4.91 -0.44
CA ALA A 97 -11.96 -6.18 -0.37
C ALA A 97 -11.13 -7.36 -0.92
N LEU A 98 -10.45 -7.17 -2.06
CA LEU A 98 -9.53 -8.16 -2.62
C LEU A 98 -8.35 -8.44 -1.69
N GLY A 99 -7.77 -7.40 -1.09
CA GLY A 99 -6.71 -7.53 -0.09
C GLY A 99 -7.16 -8.32 1.14
N GLY A 100 -8.37 -8.07 1.63
CA GLY A 100 -8.98 -8.82 2.73
C GLY A 100 -9.21 -10.29 2.38
N ALA A 101 -9.73 -10.58 1.19
CA ALA A 101 -9.91 -11.95 0.71
C ALA A 101 -8.57 -12.71 0.59
N ALA A 102 -7.54 -12.04 0.06
CA ALA A 102 -6.19 -12.61 -0.02
C ALA A 102 -5.59 -12.88 1.36
N ALA A 103 -5.79 -11.99 2.34
CA ALA A 103 -5.35 -12.15 3.72
C ALA A 103 -6.04 -13.35 4.40
N LEU A 104 -7.35 -13.53 4.17
CA LEU A 104 -8.08 -14.70 4.66
C LEU A 104 -7.55 -16.00 4.02
N GLY A 105 -7.33 -16.02 2.72
CA GLY A 105 -6.75 -17.17 2.02
C GLY A 105 -5.37 -17.55 2.57
N LEU A 106 -4.51 -16.56 2.80
CA LEU A 106 -3.20 -16.77 3.42
C LEU A 106 -3.33 -17.28 4.86
N SER A 107 -4.28 -16.75 5.64
CA SER A 107 -4.56 -17.19 7.01
C SER A 107 -4.94 -18.67 7.05
N PHE A 108 -5.80 -19.13 6.15
CA PHE A 108 -6.14 -20.55 6.04
C PHE A 108 -4.95 -21.42 5.62
N ALA A 109 -4.10 -20.91 4.71
CA ALA A 109 -2.92 -21.64 4.25
C ALA A 109 -1.90 -21.89 5.37
N ILE A 110 -1.76 -20.95 6.32
CA ILE A 110 -0.81 -21.08 7.45
C ILE A 110 -1.46 -21.63 8.74
N GLN A 111 -2.74 -21.88 8.74
CA GLN A 111 -3.49 -22.30 9.95
C GLN A 111 -2.92 -23.59 10.56
N GLY A 112 -2.55 -24.58 9.76
CA GLY A 112 -1.98 -25.84 10.24
C GLY A 112 -0.66 -25.65 11.01
N PRO A 113 0.37 -25.07 10.40
CA PRO A 113 1.62 -24.75 11.08
C PRO A 113 1.44 -23.91 12.34
N VAL A 114 0.63 -22.85 12.28
CA VAL A 114 0.38 -21.96 13.45
C VAL A 114 -0.32 -22.69 14.59
N SER A 115 -1.29 -23.53 14.28
CA SER A 115 -1.99 -24.35 15.28
C SER A 115 -1.05 -25.33 16.00
N ASN A 116 -0.17 -25.99 15.23
CA ASN A 116 0.83 -26.91 15.80
C ASN A 116 1.83 -26.19 16.71
N TYR A 117 2.31 -25.01 16.30
CA TYR A 117 3.17 -24.18 17.14
C TYR A 117 2.43 -23.72 18.42
N GLY A 118 1.18 -23.30 18.29
CA GLY A 118 0.35 -22.89 19.42
C GLY A 118 0.15 -24.03 20.42
N ALA A 119 -0.16 -25.24 19.95
CA ALA A 119 -0.31 -26.41 20.78
C ALA A 119 1.01 -26.75 21.54
N GLY A 120 2.14 -26.70 20.83
CA GLY A 120 3.45 -26.90 21.47
C GLY A 120 3.77 -25.87 22.55
N LEU A 121 3.45 -24.60 22.29
CA LEU A 121 3.64 -23.53 23.27
C LEU A 121 2.76 -23.73 24.53
N VAL A 122 1.51 -24.14 24.34
CA VAL A 122 0.59 -24.44 25.45
C VAL A 122 1.12 -25.58 26.32
N ILE A 123 1.66 -26.65 25.71
CA ILE A 123 2.26 -27.78 26.46
C ILE A 123 3.46 -27.30 27.30
N ILE A 124 4.31 -26.45 26.74
CA ILE A 124 5.48 -25.91 27.46
C ILE A 124 5.05 -25.02 28.64
N LEU A 125 4.03 -24.19 28.45
CA LEU A 125 3.54 -23.26 29.46
C LEU A 125 2.77 -23.96 30.58
N THR A 126 1.87 -24.86 30.24
CA THR A 126 0.99 -25.55 31.21
C THR A 126 1.67 -26.74 31.89
N ARG A 127 2.76 -27.27 31.29
CA ARG A 127 3.54 -28.41 31.79
C ARG A 127 2.67 -29.54 32.28
N PRO A 128 1.74 -30.08 31.46
CA PRO A 128 0.85 -31.17 31.91
C PRO A 128 1.62 -32.46 32.25
N PHE A 129 2.86 -32.56 31.74
CA PHE A 129 3.84 -33.60 32.11
C PHE A 129 5.25 -33.00 32.03
N THR A 130 6.18 -33.57 32.79
CA THR A 130 7.60 -33.25 32.76
C THR A 130 8.36 -34.44 32.22
N VAL A 131 9.32 -34.20 31.33
CA VAL A 131 10.22 -35.25 30.81
C VAL A 131 11.41 -35.40 31.77
N GLY A 132 11.59 -36.56 32.29
CA GLY A 132 12.65 -36.85 33.25
C GLY A 132 12.25 -36.55 34.68
#